data_db635ea8bdc2430892bb601c8d00b203
#
_entry.id   db635ea8bdc2430892bb601c8d00b203
#
_cell.length_a   1.000
_cell.length_b   1.000
_cell.length_c   1.000
_cell.angle_alpha   90.00
_cell.angle_beta   90.00
_cell.angle_gamma   90.00
#
_symmetry.space_group_name_H-M   'P 1'
#
loop_
_entity.id
_entity.type
_entity.pdbx_description
1 polymer ?
#
loop_
_entity_poly.entity_id
_entity_poly.type
_entity_poly.pdbx_seq_one_letter_code
_entity_poly.pdbx_strand_id
1 'polypeptide(L)'
;MSVKARHLRRRGTSLAEMTVVIVLLAIIGSATLSVVIRQERFYRAQASAIDSRATVRDAASVLESELRALTPSDGDLYATSASAIEFRATLAQSAICTISASRRSVTIPPEQLASGAPITWFGTRPEAGDTLLVLASDSTLGGSWRRHVLTSAPSSSGTCPTSSGLTATAAEAANAMTLSLDPPLDSAIEPGTLLRVVRRARYELYRASDSRWYLGYLDCLSTRATPCNVVQPVSGPFAPDGIQLSYLDATGVTAPDRWHVARIDLLAIAERRVAPDTLDSLATTIALRN
;
A
#
# COMPACT_ATOMS: atom_id res chain seq x y z
N MET A 1 13.99 70.30 -50.98
CA MET A 1 14.24 69.90 -49.56
C MET A 1 15.33 68.89 -49.51
N SER A 2 16.55 69.29 -49.12
CA SER A 2 17.74 68.40 -49.11
C SER A 2 17.96 67.86 -47.71
N VAL A 3 17.79 66.56 -47.54
CA VAL A 3 18.01 65.90 -46.28
C VAL A 3 19.50 65.60 -46.11
N LYS A 4 20.16 66.33 -45.24
CA LYS A 4 21.57 66.16 -44.86
C LYS A 4 21.73 64.91 -44.04
N ALA A 5 22.24 63.80 -44.64
CA ALA A 5 22.62 62.58 -43.95
C ALA A 5 23.75 62.90 -42.94
N ARG A 6 23.45 62.83 -41.64
CA ARG A 6 24.45 62.88 -40.54
C ARG A 6 25.24 61.59 -40.57
N HIS A 7 26.46 61.57 -41.05
CA HIS A 7 27.42 60.51 -40.86
C HIS A 7 27.77 60.41 -39.36
N LEU A 8 27.21 59.46 -38.70
CA LEU A 8 27.65 59.04 -37.35
C LEU A 8 29.09 58.51 -37.48
N ARG A 9 30.07 59.29 -37.06
CA ARG A 9 31.47 58.88 -36.92
C ARG A 9 31.47 57.64 -35.94
N ARG A 10 31.73 56.46 -36.52
CA ARG A 10 32.04 55.26 -35.69
C ARG A 10 33.38 55.55 -35.01
N ARG A 11 33.33 55.82 -33.70
CA ARG A 11 34.49 55.83 -32.80
C ARG A 11 34.97 54.39 -32.66
N GLY A 12 36.21 54.13 -33.11
CA GLY A 12 36.85 52.82 -32.83
C GLY A 12 37.08 52.66 -31.34
N THR A 13 36.72 51.50 -30.78
CA THR A 13 37.02 51.15 -29.39
C THR A 13 38.51 50.93 -29.21
N SER A 14 39.11 51.49 -28.19
CA SER A 14 40.52 51.28 -27.87
C SER A 14 40.74 49.87 -27.33
N LEU A 15 41.94 49.32 -27.55
CA LEU A 15 42.31 47.97 -27.06
C LEU A 15 42.19 47.88 -25.52
N ALA A 16 42.48 48.99 -24.79
CA ALA A 16 42.32 49.08 -23.36
C ALA A 16 40.82 49.00 -22.91
N GLU A 17 39.93 49.61 -23.69
CA GLU A 17 38.47 49.56 -23.43
C GLU A 17 37.91 48.14 -23.58
N MET A 18 38.38 47.39 -24.59
CA MET A 18 38.01 45.99 -24.81
C MET A 18 38.54 45.09 -23.70
N THR A 19 39.77 45.27 -23.21
CA THR A 19 40.29 44.47 -22.08
C THR A 19 39.55 44.72 -20.80
N VAL A 20 39.17 45.95 -20.47
CA VAL A 20 38.37 46.28 -19.31
C VAL A 20 36.97 45.62 -19.39
N VAL A 21 36.33 45.68 -20.57
CA VAL A 21 35.02 45.02 -20.77
C VAL A 21 35.10 43.52 -20.60
N ILE A 22 36.14 42.85 -21.11
CA ILE A 22 36.32 41.39 -20.96
C ILE A 22 36.53 41.04 -19.49
N VAL A 23 37.35 41.80 -18.75
CA VAL A 23 37.58 41.56 -17.32
C VAL A 23 36.27 41.72 -16.51
N LEU A 24 35.51 42.78 -16.77
CA LEU A 24 34.23 43.00 -16.10
C LEU A 24 33.22 41.89 -16.41
N LEU A 25 33.11 41.47 -17.68
CA LEU A 25 32.27 40.35 -18.09
C LEU A 25 32.69 39.03 -17.40
N ALA A 26 33.99 38.79 -17.28
CA ALA A 26 34.49 37.60 -16.59
C ALA A 26 34.11 37.59 -15.10
N ILE A 27 34.24 38.75 -14.44
CA ILE A 27 33.85 38.88 -13.02
C ILE A 27 32.32 38.69 -12.83
N ILE A 28 31.53 39.39 -13.63
CA ILE A 28 30.06 39.27 -13.57
C ILE A 28 29.61 37.83 -13.92
N GLY A 29 30.19 37.26 -14.97
CA GLY A 29 29.90 35.91 -15.44
C GLY A 29 30.22 34.86 -14.36
N SER A 30 31.38 34.97 -13.69
CA SER A 30 31.77 34.06 -12.63
C SER A 30 30.86 34.19 -11.40
N ALA A 31 30.49 35.42 -11.04
CA ALA A 31 29.55 35.65 -9.92
C ALA A 31 28.17 35.06 -10.25
N THR A 32 27.64 35.30 -11.43
CA THR A 32 26.36 34.76 -11.89
C THR A 32 26.37 33.23 -11.90
N LEU A 33 27.42 32.61 -12.45
CA LEU A 33 27.57 31.17 -12.50
C LEU A 33 27.59 30.55 -11.07
N SER A 34 28.30 31.20 -10.15
CA SER A 34 28.36 30.74 -8.76
C SER A 34 26.98 30.76 -8.06
N VAL A 35 26.16 31.77 -8.33
CA VAL A 35 24.78 31.85 -7.82
C VAL A 35 23.92 30.73 -8.42
N VAL A 36 23.99 30.52 -9.74
CA VAL A 36 23.21 29.46 -10.41
C VAL A 36 23.57 28.08 -9.85
N ILE A 37 24.85 27.76 -9.68
CA ILE A 37 25.30 26.48 -9.10
C ILE A 37 24.79 26.30 -7.67
N ARG A 38 24.81 27.37 -6.85
CA ARG A 38 24.28 27.31 -5.48
C ARG A 38 22.76 27.10 -5.47
N GLN A 39 22.04 27.79 -6.35
CA GLN A 39 20.60 27.59 -6.48
C GLN A 39 20.24 26.16 -6.90
N GLU A 40 20.96 25.61 -7.88
CA GLU A 40 20.72 24.25 -8.34
C GLU A 40 20.98 23.21 -7.24
N ARG A 41 22.06 23.37 -6.47
CA ARG A 41 22.33 22.51 -5.31
C ARG A 41 21.22 22.61 -4.25
N PHE A 42 20.75 23.83 -3.98
CA PHE A 42 19.66 24.07 -3.04
C PHE A 42 18.35 23.39 -3.50
N TYR A 43 17.96 23.56 -4.78
CA TYR A 43 16.77 22.90 -5.33
C TYR A 43 16.87 21.38 -5.29
N ARG A 44 18.03 20.82 -5.62
CA ARG A 44 18.26 19.36 -5.52
C ARG A 44 18.15 18.86 -4.08
N ALA A 45 18.67 19.60 -3.12
CA ALA A 45 18.57 19.26 -1.71
C ALA A 45 17.12 19.32 -1.21
N GLN A 46 16.36 20.34 -1.60
CA GLN A 46 14.94 20.45 -1.28
C GLN A 46 14.11 19.34 -1.91
N ALA A 47 14.30 19.06 -3.20
CA ALA A 47 13.62 17.95 -3.88
C ALA A 47 13.89 16.62 -3.16
N SER A 48 15.14 16.33 -2.84
CA SER A 48 15.52 15.13 -2.08
C SER A 48 14.84 15.05 -0.70
N ALA A 49 14.68 16.18 0.00
CA ALA A 49 13.99 16.22 1.29
C ALA A 49 12.47 15.99 1.15
N ILE A 50 11.86 16.51 0.10
CA ILE A 50 10.44 16.28 -0.19
C ILE A 50 10.21 14.79 -0.51
N ASP A 51 11.04 14.21 -1.38
CA ASP A 51 10.96 12.80 -1.77
C ASP A 51 11.11 11.87 -0.55
N SER A 52 12.10 12.12 0.32
CA SER A 52 12.31 11.30 1.51
C SER A 52 11.14 11.38 2.49
N ARG A 53 10.55 12.56 2.68
CA ARG A 53 9.34 12.72 3.51
C ARG A 53 8.12 12.05 2.90
N ALA A 54 7.95 12.10 1.59
CA ALA A 54 6.90 11.37 0.89
C ALA A 54 7.08 9.86 1.13
N THR A 55 8.28 9.33 0.94
CA THR A 55 8.61 7.92 1.14
C THR A 55 8.19 7.39 2.52
N VAL A 56 8.53 8.10 3.62
CA VAL A 56 8.16 7.64 4.97
C VAL A 56 6.67 7.73 5.23
N ARG A 57 5.99 8.75 4.68
CA ARG A 57 4.53 8.89 4.80
C ARG A 57 3.78 7.82 4.03
N ASP A 58 4.22 7.52 2.81
CA ASP A 58 3.62 6.49 1.97
C ASP A 58 3.73 5.11 2.64
N ALA A 59 4.91 4.75 3.16
CA ALA A 59 5.10 3.51 3.90
C ALA A 59 4.20 3.44 5.14
N ALA A 60 4.15 4.51 5.93
CA ALA A 60 3.30 4.57 7.12
C ALA A 60 1.81 4.44 6.77
N SER A 61 1.36 5.14 5.73
CA SER A 61 -0.03 5.11 5.26
C SER A 61 -0.45 3.70 4.79
N VAL A 62 0.41 3.04 4.01
CA VAL A 62 0.15 1.68 3.53
C VAL A 62 0.10 0.70 4.71
N LEU A 63 1.12 0.71 5.57
CA LEU A 63 1.15 -0.18 6.73
C LEU A 63 -0.03 0.08 7.68
N GLU A 64 -0.35 1.35 7.95
CA GLU A 64 -1.48 1.70 8.81
C GLU A 64 -2.81 1.21 8.24
N SER A 65 -3.06 1.38 6.94
CA SER A 65 -4.31 0.97 6.30
C SER A 65 -4.52 -0.55 6.35
N GLU A 66 -3.47 -1.32 6.14
CA GLU A 66 -3.51 -2.79 6.12
C GLU A 66 -3.54 -3.38 7.53
N LEU A 67 -2.71 -2.86 8.44
CA LEU A 67 -2.53 -3.47 9.76
C LEU A 67 -3.64 -3.09 10.74
N ARG A 68 -4.26 -1.90 10.63
CA ARG A 68 -5.35 -1.48 11.52
C ARG A 68 -6.57 -2.42 11.51
N ALA A 69 -6.78 -3.15 10.41
CA ALA A 69 -7.90 -4.08 10.27
C ALA A 69 -7.66 -5.44 10.94
N LEU A 70 -6.45 -5.71 11.41
CA LEU A 70 -6.07 -6.99 11.97
C LEU A 70 -6.63 -7.17 13.38
N THR A 71 -7.02 -8.41 13.68
CA THR A 71 -7.43 -8.88 14.99
C THR A 71 -6.46 -9.97 15.43
N PRO A 72 -5.39 -9.64 16.17
CA PRO A 72 -4.37 -10.61 16.56
C PRO A 72 -4.93 -11.81 17.36
N SER A 73 -5.91 -11.58 18.24
CA SER A 73 -6.60 -12.64 18.98
C SER A 73 -7.29 -13.67 18.06
N ASP A 74 -7.70 -13.29 16.85
CA ASP A 74 -8.27 -14.18 15.83
C ASP A 74 -7.21 -14.84 14.95
N GLY A 75 -5.92 -14.61 15.22
CA GLY A 75 -4.80 -15.19 14.50
C GLY A 75 -4.48 -14.48 13.19
N ASP A 76 -4.73 -13.19 13.09
CA ASP A 76 -4.40 -12.38 11.92
C ASP A 76 -2.90 -12.09 11.79
N LEU A 77 -2.10 -12.31 12.85
CA LEU A 77 -0.64 -12.23 12.81
C LEU A 77 -0.02 -13.63 12.77
N TYR A 78 0.85 -13.88 11.79
CA TYR A 78 1.56 -15.16 11.64
C TYR A 78 2.97 -15.09 12.20
N ALA A 79 3.72 -14.01 11.90
CA ALA A 79 5.06 -13.78 12.40
C ALA A 79 5.34 -12.28 12.56
N THR A 80 6.17 -11.96 13.54
CA THR A 80 6.57 -10.60 13.89
C THR A 80 8.08 -10.52 14.03
N SER A 81 8.69 -9.49 13.47
CA SER A 81 10.10 -9.15 13.67
C SER A 81 10.30 -7.63 13.62
N ALA A 82 11.47 -7.16 13.98
CA ALA A 82 11.76 -5.72 13.97
C ALA A 82 11.68 -5.08 12.57
N SER A 83 11.89 -5.86 11.50
CA SER A 83 11.91 -5.33 10.12
C SER A 83 10.90 -6.01 9.18
N ALA A 84 10.07 -6.91 9.71
CA ALA A 84 9.06 -7.60 8.93
C ALA A 84 7.85 -7.99 9.77
N ILE A 85 6.69 -8.00 9.13
CA ILE A 85 5.44 -8.47 9.71
C ILE A 85 4.73 -9.38 8.71
N GLU A 86 4.27 -10.53 9.18
CA GLU A 86 3.52 -11.47 8.38
C GLU A 86 2.11 -11.61 8.94
N PHE A 87 1.13 -11.38 8.10
CA PHE A 87 -0.24 -11.17 8.51
C PHE A 87 -1.25 -11.72 7.50
N ARG A 88 -2.51 -11.67 7.87
CA ARG A 88 -3.66 -12.04 7.05
C ARG A 88 -4.18 -10.82 6.30
N ALA A 89 -3.77 -10.64 5.03
CA ALA A 89 -4.28 -9.58 4.18
C ALA A 89 -5.71 -9.90 3.74
N THR A 90 -6.60 -8.92 3.82
CA THR A 90 -7.98 -9.05 3.32
C THR A 90 -8.00 -8.74 1.83
N LEU A 91 -8.41 -9.71 1.01
CA LEU A 91 -8.53 -9.58 -0.45
C LEU A 91 -9.92 -9.14 -0.87
N ALA A 92 -10.96 -9.63 -0.20
CA ALA A 92 -12.35 -9.33 -0.51
C ALA A 92 -13.23 -9.39 0.73
N GLN A 93 -14.30 -8.62 0.71
CA GLN A 93 -15.37 -8.64 1.71
C GLN A 93 -16.73 -8.60 1.01
N SER A 94 -17.67 -9.41 1.47
CA SER A 94 -19.02 -9.48 0.91
C SER A 94 -20.00 -10.14 1.87
N ALA A 95 -21.24 -10.28 1.42
CA ALA A 95 -22.25 -11.11 2.05
C ALA A 95 -22.69 -12.25 1.12
N ILE A 96 -23.12 -13.36 1.68
CA ILE A 96 -23.59 -14.52 0.91
C ILE A 96 -24.99 -14.25 0.42
N CYS A 97 -25.20 -14.30 -0.91
CA CYS A 97 -26.54 -14.27 -1.52
C CYS A 97 -27.23 -15.63 -1.49
N THR A 98 -26.52 -16.65 -1.95
CA THR A 98 -27.03 -18.02 -2.03
C THR A 98 -25.96 -19.02 -1.69
N ILE A 99 -26.39 -20.19 -1.27
CA ILE A 99 -25.51 -21.33 -0.93
C ILE A 99 -25.98 -22.50 -1.79
N SER A 100 -25.06 -23.18 -2.47
CA SER A 100 -25.37 -24.38 -3.25
C SER A 100 -25.91 -25.53 -2.39
N ALA A 101 -26.68 -26.44 -2.95
CA ALA A 101 -27.20 -27.61 -2.23
C ALA A 101 -26.06 -28.49 -1.62
N SER A 102 -24.92 -28.57 -2.30
CA SER A 102 -23.73 -29.28 -1.81
C SER A 102 -22.97 -28.50 -0.75
N ARG A 103 -23.31 -27.22 -0.53
CA ARG A 103 -22.63 -26.27 0.38
C ARG A 103 -21.15 -26.06 0.05
N ARG A 104 -20.72 -26.42 -1.15
CA ARG A 104 -19.34 -26.26 -1.65
C ARG A 104 -19.17 -25.03 -2.51
N SER A 105 -20.20 -24.23 -2.70
CA SER A 105 -20.12 -22.94 -3.36
C SER A 105 -21.11 -21.96 -2.77
N VAL A 106 -20.71 -20.69 -2.78
CA VAL A 106 -21.55 -19.55 -2.40
C VAL A 106 -21.56 -18.54 -3.53
N THR A 107 -22.69 -17.86 -3.67
CA THR A 107 -22.79 -16.72 -4.56
C THR A 107 -22.76 -15.45 -3.75
N ILE A 108 -22.02 -14.45 -4.21
CA ILE A 108 -21.91 -13.12 -3.63
C ILE A 108 -22.40 -12.08 -4.61
N PRO A 109 -22.87 -10.89 -4.17
CA PRO A 109 -23.30 -9.82 -5.06
C PRO A 109 -22.16 -9.32 -5.95
N PRO A 110 -22.47 -8.56 -7.02
CA PRO A 110 -21.46 -7.91 -7.85
C PRO A 110 -20.63 -6.89 -7.06
N GLU A 111 -19.52 -6.43 -7.62
CA GLU A 111 -18.70 -5.39 -6.99
C GLU A 111 -19.47 -4.08 -6.79
N GLN A 112 -20.29 -3.72 -7.78
CA GLN A 112 -21.07 -2.50 -7.75
C GLN A 112 -22.51 -2.78 -8.19
N LEU A 113 -23.46 -2.11 -7.55
CA LEU A 113 -24.84 -2.04 -7.98
C LEU A 113 -25.00 -1.07 -9.15
N ALA A 114 -26.14 -1.10 -9.84
CA ALA A 114 -26.46 -0.18 -10.91
C ALA A 114 -26.46 1.30 -10.47
N SER A 115 -26.70 1.53 -9.18
CA SER A 115 -26.56 2.85 -8.54
C SER A 115 -25.11 3.33 -8.39
N GLY A 116 -24.11 2.49 -8.68
CA GLY A 116 -22.70 2.76 -8.42
C GLY A 116 -22.25 2.49 -6.97
N ALA A 117 -23.17 2.06 -6.10
CA ALA A 117 -22.85 1.74 -4.72
C ALA A 117 -22.01 0.43 -4.65
N PRO A 118 -20.84 0.43 -3.97
CA PRO A 118 -20.06 -0.78 -3.77
C PRO A 118 -20.78 -1.69 -2.76
N ILE A 119 -20.88 -2.97 -3.08
CA ILE A 119 -21.48 -3.98 -2.19
C ILE A 119 -20.52 -5.14 -1.91
N THR A 120 -19.74 -5.53 -2.90
CA THR A 120 -18.60 -6.45 -2.73
C THR A 120 -17.32 -5.66 -2.94
N TRP A 121 -16.43 -5.71 -1.96
CA TRP A 121 -15.14 -5.06 -2.09
C TRP A 121 -14.07 -6.08 -2.47
N PHE A 122 -13.26 -5.74 -3.49
CA PHE A 122 -12.05 -6.45 -3.87
C PHE A 122 -10.86 -5.48 -3.86
N GLY A 123 -9.87 -5.76 -3.01
CA GLY A 123 -8.56 -5.11 -3.08
C GLY A 123 -7.65 -5.81 -4.08
N THR A 124 -7.67 -7.15 -4.04
CA THR A 124 -6.97 -8.02 -5.01
C THR A 124 -7.88 -9.18 -5.35
N ARG A 125 -7.85 -9.63 -6.61
CA ARG A 125 -8.71 -10.72 -7.04
C ARG A 125 -8.31 -12.03 -6.34
N PRO A 126 -9.25 -12.72 -5.67
CA PRO A 126 -8.98 -14.00 -5.04
C PRO A 126 -8.61 -15.09 -6.05
N GLU A 127 -7.79 -16.04 -5.59
CA GLU A 127 -7.32 -17.18 -6.38
C GLU A 127 -7.60 -18.49 -5.64
N ALA A 128 -7.42 -19.62 -6.32
CA ALA A 128 -7.45 -20.94 -5.68
C ALA A 128 -6.36 -21.02 -4.60
N GLY A 129 -6.72 -21.55 -3.43
CA GLY A 129 -5.83 -21.64 -2.27
C GLY A 129 -5.97 -20.47 -1.27
N ASP A 130 -6.67 -19.40 -1.63
CA ASP A 130 -7.02 -18.35 -0.67
C ASP A 130 -7.95 -18.87 0.41
N THR A 131 -7.89 -18.26 1.58
CA THR A 131 -8.77 -18.63 2.69
C THR A 131 -10.05 -17.80 2.66
N LEU A 132 -11.18 -18.46 2.67
CA LEU A 132 -12.49 -17.87 2.88
C LEU A 132 -12.84 -17.98 4.36
N LEU A 133 -13.11 -16.87 4.99
CA LEU A 133 -13.63 -16.77 6.35
C LEU A 133 -15.11 -16.41 6.31
N VAL A 134 -15.95 -17.22 6.91
CA VAL A 134 -17.39 -17.00 7.00
C VAL A 134 -17.78 -16.81 8.45
N LEU A 135 -18.51 -15.74 8.76
CA LEU A 135 -18.95 -15.43 10.12
C LEU A 135 -20.11 -16.34 10.52
N ALA A 136 -19.83 -17.38 11.28
CA ALA A 136 -20.90 -18.21 11.86
C ALA A 136 -21.45 -17.53 13.10
N SER A 137 -22.76 -17.30 13.14
CA SER A 137 -23.46 -16.81 14.32
C SER A 137 -23.66 -17.98 15.30
N ASP A 138 -22.98 -17.94 16.43
CA ASP A 138 -23.25 -18.86 17.55
C ASP A 138 -24.04 -18.09 18.62
N SER A 139 -25.21 -18.58 18.95
CA SER A 139 -26.12 -17.96 19.92
C SER A 139 -25.55 -17.85 21.33
N THR A 140 -24.47 -18.60 21.64
CA THR A 140 -23.94 -18.71 23.01
C THR A 140 -22.60 -17.97 23.19
N LEU A 141 -21.80 -17.80 22.13
CA LEU A 141 -20.42 -17.30 22.22
C LEU A 141 -20.14 -16.06 21.35
N GLY A 142 -21.18 -15.50 20.69
CA GLY A 142 -20.96 -14.48 19.67
C GLY A 142 -20.53 -15.10 18.32
N GLY A 143 -20.27 -14.27 17.31
CA GLY A 143 -19.86 -14.75 15.99
C GLY A 143 -18.44 -15.32 16.00
N SER A 144 -18.22 -16.46 15.36
CA SER A 144 -16.90 -17.03 15.12
C SER A 144 -16.62 -17.18 13.62
N TRP A 145 -15.38 -16.92 13.21
CA TRP A 145 -14.97 -17.09 11.83
C TRP A 145 -14.69 -18.56 11.51
N ARG A 146 -15.45 -19.13 10.59
CA ARG A 146 -15.21 -20.48 10.05
C ARG A 146 -14.31 -20.38 8.82
N ARG A 147 -13.30 -21.26 8.77
CA ARG A 147 -12.28 -21.25 7.74
C ARG A 147 -12.57 -22.28 6.64
N HIS A 148 -12.55 -21.85 5.40
CA HIS A 148 -12.62 -22.65 4.19
C HIS A 148 -11.50 -22.23 3.23
N VAL A 149 -11.21 -23.04 2.22
CA VAL A 149 -10.22 -22.73 1.18
C VAL A 149 -10.93 -22.59 -0.15
N LEU A 150 -10.61 -21.55 -0.92
CA LEU A 150 -11.11 -21.42 -2.28
C LEU A 150 -10.49 -22.50 -3.18
N THR A 151 -11.32 -23.25 -3.90
CA THR A 151 -10.86 -24.29 -4.82
C THR A 151 -10.62 -23.76 -6.23
N SER A 152 -11.17 -22.60 -6.56
CA SER A 152 -11.00 -21.90 -7.84
C SER A 152 -11.06 -20.40 -7.66
N ALA A 153 -10.57 -19.64 -8.65
CA ALA A 153 -10.83 -18.21 -8.72
C ALA A 153 -12.34 -17.93 -8.84
N PRO A 154 -12.83 -16.78 -8.34
CA PRO A 154 -14.22 -16.40 -8.48
C PRO A 154 -14.68 -16.40 -9.94
N SER A 155 -15.86 -16.93 -10.20
CA SER A 155 -16.48 -16.95 -11.55
C SER A 155 -17.76 -16.11 -11.57
N SER A 156 -18.04 -15.47 -12.69
CA SER A 156 -19.26 -14.67 -12.92
C SER A 156 -20.48 -15.54 -13.33
N SER A 157 -20.61 -16.73 -12.76
CA SER A 157 -21.64 -17.70 -13.12
C SER A 157 -22.79 -17.80 -12.11
N GLY A 158 -22.79 -16.96 -11.09
CA GLY A 158 -23.80 -16.97 -10.03
C GLY A 158 -24.99 -16.08 -10.29
N THR A 159 -26.06 -16.33 -9.53
CA THR A 159 -27.21 -15.44 -9.48
C THR A 159 -27.48 -15.08 -8.03
N CYS A 160 -27.53 -13.77 -7.75
CA CYS A 160 -27.90 -13.24 -6.44
C CYS A 160 -29.36 -12.75 -6.50
N PRO A 161 -30.33 -13.52 -6.02
CA PRO A 161 -31.74 -13.16 -6.20
C PRO A 161 -32.06 -11.85 -5.48
N THR A 162 -32.94 -11.04 -6.09
CA THR A 162 -33.37 -9.76 -5.48
C THR A 162 -34.08 -9.95 -4.15
N SER A 163 -34.64 -11.14 -3.89
CA SER A 163 -35.21 -11.50 -2.58
C SER A 163 -34.20 -11.58 -1.44
N SER A 164 -32.88 -11.64 -1.78
CA SER A 164 -31.79 -11.56 -0.75
C SER A 164 -31.65 -10.17 -0.13
N GLY A 165 -32.21 -9.13 -0.77
CA GLY A 165 -31.99 -7.73 -0.37
C GLY A 165 -30.60 -7.17 -0.72
N LEU A 166 -29.73 -7.97 -1.34
CA LEU A 166 -28.35 -7.58 -1.70
C LEU A 166 -28.24 -7.09 -3.15
N THR A 167 -29.24 -7.31 -3.98
CA THR A 167 -29.38 -6.80 -5.35
C THR A 167 -30.79 -6.27 -5.54
N ALA A 168 -30.94 -5.21 -6.34
CA ALA A 168 -32.24 -4.56 -6.57
C ALA A 168 -32.87 -4.95 -7.91
N THR A 169 -32.08 -5.31 -8.92
CA THR A 169 -32.54 -5.58 -10.28
C THR A 169 -32.08 -6.95 -10.77
N ALA A 170 -32.78 -7.48 -11.78
CA ALA A 170 -32.40 -8.75 -12.40
C ALA A 170 -31.02 -8.69 -13.08
N ALA A 171 -30.65 -7.53 -13.61
CA ALA A 171 -29.34 -7.32 -14.20
C ALA A 171 -28.23 -7.40 -13.16
N GLU A 172 -28.40 -6.79 -11.98
CA GLU A 172 -27.47 -6.93 -10.86
C GLU A 172 -27.40 -8.37 -10.36
N ALA A 173 -28.55 -9.03 -10.25
CA ALA A 173 -28.64 -10.42 -9.84
C ALA A 173 -27.84 -11.35 -10.76
N ALA A 174 -27.85 -11.11 -12.07
CA ALA A 174 -27.09 -11.90 -13.06
C ALA A 174 -25.58 -11.64 -13.08
N ASN A 175 -25.12 -10.51 -12.50
CA ASN A 175 -23.70 -10.16 -12.42
C ASN A 175 -23.02 -10.64 -11.12
N ALA A 176 -23.68 -11.51 -10.39
CA ALA A 176 -23.16 -12.08 -9.15
C ALA A 176 -21.97 -13.03 -9.42
N MET A 177 -21.15 -13.21 -8.41
CA MET A 177 -19.96 -14.06 -8.49
C MET A 177 -20.13 -15.31 -7.62
N THR A 178 -19.59 -16.43 -8.11
CA THR A 178 -19.56 -17.70 -7.38
C THR A 178 -18.15 -17.97 -6.85
N LEU A 179 -18.08 -18.32 -5.57
CA LEU A 179 -16.88 -18.77 -4.87
C LEU A 179 -17.05 -20.27 -4.57
N SER A 180 -16.14 -21.11 -5.08
CA SER A 180 -16.09 -22.53 -4.78
C SER A 180 -15.13 -22.79 -3.63
N LEU A 181 -15.49 -23.67 -2.69
CA LEU A 181 -14.80 -23.80 -1.41
C LEU A 181 -14.73 -25.26 -0.92
N ASP A 182 -13.76 -25.54 -0.09
CA ASP A 182 -13.56 -26.77 0.64
C ASP A 182 -12.98 -26.49 2.04
N PRO A 183 -13.46 -27.13 3.10
CA PRO A 183 -14.61 -28.05 3.19
C PRO A 183 -15.94 -27.33 2.95
N PRO A 184 -17.06 -28.08 2.81
CA PRO A 184 -18.39 -27.50 2.68
C PRO A 184 -18.73 -26.60 3.87
N LEU A 185 -19.60 -25.62 3.64
CA LEU A 185 -20.12 -24.77 4.72
C LEU A 185 -20.93 -25.58 5.74
N ASP A 186 -20.84 -25.18 6.99
CA ASP A 186 -21.69 -25.67 8.05
C ASP A 186 -23.18 -25.39 7.73
N SER A 187 -24.08 -26.31 8.16
CA SER A 187 -25.54 -26.18 7.97
C SER A 187 -26.13 -24.93 8.65
N ALA A 188 -25.50 -24.44 9.70
CA ALA A 188 -25.89 -23.21 10.40
C ALA A 188 -25.61 -21.91 9.64
N ILE A 189 -24.79 -21.96 8.59
CA ILE A 189 -24.50 -20.77 7.76
C ILE A 189 -25.63 -20.56 6.76
N GLU A 190 -26.21 -19.37 6.76
CA GLU A 190 -27.35 -18.98 5.94
C GLU A 190 -27.00 -17.83 4.97
N PRO A 191 -27.80 -17.62 3.91
CA PRO A 191 -27.71 -16.39 3.10
C PRO A 191 -27.81 -15.13 3.97
N GLY A 192 -27.12 -14.06 3.61
CA GLY A 192 -26.95 -12.84 4.40
C GLY A 192 -25.72 -12.85 5.31
N THR A 193 -25.10 -14.01 5.51
CA THR A 193 -23.89 -14.14 6.34
C THR A 193 -22.71 -13.39 5.70
N LEU A 194 -21.95 -12.67 6.52
CA LEU A 194 -20.74 -11.96 6.08
C LEU A 194 -19.60 -12.93 5.82
N LEU A 195 -18.80 -12.63 4.80
CA LEU A 195 -17.59 -13.35 4.47
C LEU A 195 -16.42 -12.41 4.15
N ARG A 196 -15.22 -12.92 4.38
CA ARG A 196 -13.95 -12.30 3.96
C ARG A 196 -13.11 -13.32 3.22
N VAL A 197 -12.49 -12.92 2.13
CA VAL A 197 -11.43 -13.72 1.50
C VAL A 197 -10.10 -13.10 1.93
N VAL A 198 -9.20 -13.92 2.42
CA VAL A 198 -7.94 -13.48 2.99
C VAL A 198 -6.79 -14.33 2.46
N ARG A 199 -5.60 -13.73 2.43
CA ARG A 199 -4.36 -14.38 2.03
C ARG A 199 -3.26 -14.06 3.05
N ARG A 200 -2.36 -14.99 3.27
CA ARG A 200 -1.14 -14.73 4.02
C ARG A 200 -0.25 -13.81 3.21
N ALA A 201 0.20 -12.73 3.82
CA ALA A 201 1.05 -11.73 3.18
C ALA A 201 2.15 -11.29 4.16
N ARG A 202 3.20 -10.69 3.64
CA ARG A 202 4.31 -10.20 4.45
C ARG A 202 4.78 -8.84 3.94
N TYR A 203 4.97 -7.92 4.84
CA TYR A 203 5.80 -6.73 4.62
C TYR A 203 7.18 -6.95 5.21
N GLU A 204 8.21 -6.59 4.47
CA GLU A 204 9.59 -6.63 4.97
C GLU A 204 10.46 -5.55 4.35
N LEU A 205 11.46 -5.12 5.11
CA LEU A 205 12.53 -4.30 4.58
C LEU A 205 13.53 -5.20 3.85
N TYR A 206 13.67 -5.04 2.53
CA TYR A 206 14.56 -5.84 1.71
C TYR A 206 15.56 -4.97 0.95
N ARG A 207 16.70 -5.54 0.61
CA ARG A 207 17.72 -4.89 -0.21
C ARG A 207 17.53 -5.28 -1.68
N ALA A 208 17.27 -4.28 -2.54
CA ALA A 208 17.07 -4.50 -3.96
C ALA A 208 18.40 -4.64 -4.73
N SER A 209 18.31 -4.94 -6.03
CA SER A 209 19.49 -5.11 -6.90
C SER A 209 20.34 -3.84 -7.07
N ASP A 210 19.76 -2.66 -6.84
CA ASP A 210 20.46 -1.37 -6.81
C ASP A 210 21.21 -1.10 -5.49
N SER A 211 21.24 -2.10 -4.60
CA SER A 211 21.87 -2.07 -3.28
C SER A 211 21.19 -1.15 -2.27
N ARG A 212 19.99 -0.65 -2.54
CA ARG A 212 19.18 0.18 -1.64
C ARG A 212 18.11 -0.63 -0.94
N TRP A 213 17.59 -0.08 0.15
CA TRP A 213 16.58 -0.72 0.96
C TRP A 213 15.18 -0.21 0.63
N TYR A 214 14.23 -1.13 0.50
CA TYR A 214 12.84 -0.84 0.17
C TYR A 214 11.90 -1.62 1.08
N LEU A 215 10.74 -1.05 1.37
CA LEU A 215 9.63 -1.79 1.92
C LEU A 215 9.02 -2.62 0.79
N GLY A 216 9.00 -3.92 0.96
CA GLY A 216 8.42 -4.86 0.01
C GLY A 216 7.18 -5.54 0.55
N TYR A 217 6.25 -5.83 -0.33
CA TYR A 217 5.10 -6.70 -0.10
C TYR A 217 5.35 -8.06 -0.74
N LEU A 218 5.13 -9.14 0.00
CA LEU A 218 5.24 -10.50 -0.47
C LEU A 218 3.88 -11.18 -0.38
N ASP A 219 3.45 -11.70 -1.50
CA ASP A 219 2.26 -12.53 -1.61
C ASP A 219 2.63 -13.98 -1.23
N CYS A 220 2.01 -14.48 -0.17
CA CYS A 220 2.31 -15.80 0.41
C CYS A 220 1.23 -16.84 0.10
N LEU A 221 0.67 -16.82 -1.12
CA LEU A 221 -0.33 -17.81 -1.55
C LEU A 221 0.24 -19.24 -1.44
N SER A 222 -0.42 -20.08 -0.68
CA SER A 222 0.05 -21.44 -0.33
C SER A 222 0.13 -22.41 -1.51
N THR A 223 -0.62 -22.13 -2.57
CA THR A 223 -0.61 -22.95 -3.80
C THR A 223 0.58 -22.70 -4.73
N ARG A 224 1.36 -21.63 -4.47
CA ARG A 224 2.58 -21.36 -5.24
C ARG A 224 3.70 -22.30 -4.80
N ALA A 225 4.55 -22.69 -5.74
CA ALA A 225 5.70 -23.58 -5.49
C ALA A 225 6.63 -23.00 -4.40
N THR A 226 6.75 -21.69 -4.35
CA THR A 226 7.56 -20.96 -3.37
C THR A 226 6.74 -19.77 -2.85
N PRO A 227 5.91 -19.97 -1.81
CA PRO A 227 5.18 -18.87 -1.19
C PRO A 227 6.14 -17.81 -0.61
N CYS A 228 5.74 -16.54 -0.61
CA CYS A 228 6.52 -15.41 -0.07
C CYS A 228 7.91 -15.18 -0.71
N ASN A 229 8.12 -15.55 -1.96
CA ASN A 229 9.43 -15.38 -2.60
C ASN A 229 9.49 -14.27 -3.66
N VAL A 230 8.36 -13.74 -4.09
CA VAL A 230 8.29 -12.63 -5.04
C VAL A 230 7.97 -11.37 -4.28
N VAL A 231 8.96 -10.48 -4.17
CA VAL A 231 8.80 -9.20 -3.52
C VAL A 231 8.31 -8.16 -4.53
N GLN A 232 7.28 -7.41 -4.14
CA GLN A 232 6.78 -6.23 -4.86
C GLN A 232 7.22 -4.98 -4.09
N PRO A 233 8.00 -4.07 -4.70
CA PRO A 233 8.40 -2.84 -4.03
C PRO A 233 7.17 -1.96 -3.77
N VAL A 234 7.04 -1.48 -2.53
CA VAL A 234 5.93 -0.64 -2.08
C VAL A 234 6.38 0.80 -1.93
N SER A 235 7.47 1.03 -1.23
CA SER A 235 8.01 2.36 -0.96
C SER A 235 9.53 2.28 -0.71
N GLY A 236 10.23 3.40 -0.85
CA GLY A 236 11.66 3.52 -0.62
C GLY A 236 12.32 4.57 -1.51
N PRO A 237 13.63 4.75 -1.39
CA PRO A 237 14.57 3.99 -0.57
C PRO A 237 14.61 4.43 0.90
N PHE A 238 14.87 3.47 1.78
CA PHE A 238 15.07 3.66 3.21
C PHE A 238 16.55 3.58 3.59
N ALA A 239 16.88 4.05 4.80
CA ALA A 239 18.16 3.77 5.42
C ALA A 239 18.32 2.25 5.70
N PRO A 240 19.53 1.74 5.87
CA PRO A 240 19.72 0.43 6.49
C PRO A 240 18.95 0.37 7.82
N ASP A 241 18.18 -0.69 8.05
CA ASP A 241 17.28 -0.81 9.23
C ASP A 241 16.26 0.34 9.33
N GLY A 242 15.93 0.98 8.20
CA GLY A 242 15.04 2.15 8.13
C GLY A 242 13.55 1.84 8.31
N ILE A 243 13.15 0.60 8.47
CA ILE A 243 11.82 0.21 8.94
C ILE A 243 12.00 -0.58 10.24
N GLN A 244 11.42 -0.08 11.32
CA GLN A 244 11.46 -0.75 12.62
C GLN A 244 10.05 -0.86 13.17
N LEU A 245 9.68 -2.08 13.56
CA LEU A 245 8.39 -2.43 14.12
C LEU A 245 8.57 -2.90 15.56
N SER A 246 7.81 -2.32 16.47
CA SER A 246 7.73 -2.76 17.87
C SER A 246 6.31 -3.16 18.18
N TYR A 247 6.13 -4.29 18.84
CA TYR A 247 4.83 -4.91 19.09
C TYR A 247 4.49 -4.79 20.56
N LEU A 248 3.39 -4.10 20.87
CA LEU A 248 2.98 -3.78 22.23
C LEU A 248 1.61 -4.38 22.54
N ASP A 249 1.42 -4.77 23.78
CA ASP A 249 0.12 -5.19 24.31
C ASP A 249 -0.80 -4.00 24.64
N ALA A 250 -1.98 -4.28 25.18
CA ALA A 250 -2.94 -3.25 25.55
C ALA A 250 -2.44 -2.31 26.66
N THR A 251 -1.45 -2.72 27.46
CA THR A 251 -0.84 -1.91 28.51
C THR A 251 0.33 -1.05 28.02
N GLY A 252 0.80 -1.28 26.80
CA GLY A 252 1.93 -0.57 26.21
C GLY A 252 3.29 -1.18 26.51
N VAL A 253 3.31 -2.39 27.02
CA VAL A 253 4.52 -3.19 27.20
C VAL A 253 4.73 -4.08 26.00
N THR A 254 5.96 -4.54 25.76
CA THR A 254 6.24 -5.49 24.69
C THR A 254 5.34 -6.71 24.82
N ALA A 255 4.58 -7.02 23.76
CA ALA A 255 3.65 -8.13 23.76
C ALA A 255 4.39 -9.46 23.96
N PRO A 256 3.90 -10.35 24.84
CA PRO A 256 4.56 -11.63 25.13
C PRO A 256 4.55 -12.56 23.92
N ASP A 257 3.55 -12.45 23.09
CA ASP A 257 3.39 -13.20 21.83
C ASP A 257 2.50 -12.45 20.83
N ARG A 258 2.36 -13.01 19.62
CA ARG A 258 1.58 -12.40 18.53
C ARG A 258 0.07 -12.27 18.81
N TRP A 259 -0.49 -13.04 19.74
CA TRP A 259 -1.93 -13.04 20.04
C TRP A 259 -2.33 -11.88 20.95
N HIS A 260 -1.36 -11.35 21.70
CA HIS A 260 -1.54 -10.24 22.65
C HIS A 260 -1.14 -8.88 22.08
N VAL A 261 -0.76 -8.80 20.82
CA VAL A 261 -0.41 -7.53 20.20
C VAL A 261 -1.65 -6.66 20.06
N ALA A 262 -1.65 -5.49 20.69
CA ALA A 262 -2.72 -4.50 20.61
C ALA A 262 -2.31 -3.26 19.81
N ARG A 263 -1.00 -3.01 19.72
CA ARG A 263 -0.42 -1.85 19.02
C ARG A 263 0.88 -2.23 18.34
N ILE A 264 1.15 -1.56 17.22
CA ILE A 264 2.42 -1.66 16.51
C ILE A 264 2.99 -0.26 16.40
N ASP A 265 4.14 -0.02 17.01
CA ASP A 265 4.90 1.20 16.79
C ASP A 265 5.79 1.02 15.56
N LEU A 266 5.64 1.92 14.61
CA LEU A 266 6.40 1.97 13.37
C LEU A 266 7.35 3.17 13.42
N LEU A 267 8.63 2.92 13.21
CA LEU A 267 9.63 3.94 12.88
C LEU A 267 10.07 3.72 11.44
N ALA A 268 9.88 4.72 10.58
CA ALA A 268 10.33 4.74 9.20
C ALA A 268 11.40 5.82 9.01
N ILE A 269 12.55 5.46 8.44
CA ILE A 269 13.71 6.34 8.22
C ILE A 269 14.11 6.26 6.75
N ALA A 270 13.89 7.33 5.98
CA ALA A 270 14.22 7.36 4.57
C ALA A 270 15.70 7.69 4.33
N GLU A 271 16.24 7.15 3.24
CA GLU A 271 17.56 7.53 2.72
C GLU A 271 17.45 8.87 1.98
N ARG A 272 18.33 9.84 2.30
CA ARG A 272 18.46 11.06 1.49
C ARG A 272 19.55 10.90 0.43
N ARG A 273 19.22 11.24 -0.81
CA ARG A 273 20.17 11.23 -1.93
C ARG A 273 21.20 12.36 -1.87
N VAL A 274 20.80 13.49 -1.28
CA VAL A 274 21.62 14.69 -1.12
C VAL A 274 21.67 15.03 0.37
N ALA A 275 22.85 15.21 0.92
CA ALA A 275 23.11 15.36 2.35
C ALA A 275 22.76 14.09 3.18
N PRO A 276 23.49 12.97 2.98
CA PRO A 276 23.19 11.67 3.61
C PRO A 276 23.25 11.71 5.15
N ASP A 277 23.90 12.71 5.74
CA ASP A 277 23.99 12.88 7.19
C ASP A 277 22.67 13.39 7.83
N THR A 278 21.68 13.75 7.03
CA THR A 278 20.37 14.18 7.51
C THR A 278 19.31 13.16 7.13
N LEU A 279 18.73 12.47 8.10
CA LEU A 279 17.68 11.48 7.91
C LEU A 279 16.30 12.12 8.12
N ASP A 280 15.36 11.83 7.23
CA ASP A 280 13.95 12.09 7.49
C ASP A 280 13.33 10.85 8.11
N SER A 281 12.71 11.00 9.26
CA SER A 281 12.05 9.92 9.99
C SER A 281 10.60 10.25 10.30
N LEU A 282 9.78 9.22 10.39
CA LEU A 282 8.40 9.26 10.85
C LEU A 282 8.20 8.14 11.87
N ALA A 283 7.72 8.51 13.05
CA ALA A 283 7.25 7.55 14.05
C ALA A 283 5.72 7.64 14.13
N THR A 284 5.04 6.50 14.11
CA THR A 284 3.58 6.41 14.27
C THR A 284 3.21 5.14 15.02
N THR A 285 2.05 5.17 15.67
CA THR A 285 1.49 4.01 16.39
C THR A 285 0.21 3.57 15.69
N ILE A 286 0.15 2.30 15.34
CA ILE A 286 -0.99 1.64 14.70
C ILE A 286 -1.74 0.84 15.76
N ALA A 287 -2.95 1.26 16.13
CA ALA A 287 -3.82 0.50 17.01
C ALA A 287 -4.52 -0.60 16.21
N LEU A 288 -4.45 -1.84 16.71
CA LEU A 288 -5.10 -3.01 16.13
C LEU A 288 -6.50 -3.20 16.72
N ARG A 289 -7.33 -3.99 16.05
CA ARG A 289 -8.63 -4.41 16.60
C ARG A 289 -8.39 -5.54 17.61
N ASN A 290 -8.94 -5.38 18.80
CA ASN A 290 -8.95 -6.40 19.85
C ASN A 290 -10.38 -6.72 20.27
#